data_ad73a145d643009e903091231f7b2763
#
_entry.id   ad73a145d643009e903091231f7b2763
#
_cell.length_a   1.000
_cell.length_b   1.000
_cell.length_c   1.000
_cell.angle_alpha   90.00
_cell.angle_beta   90.00
_cell.angle_gamma   90.00
#
_symmetry.space_group_name_H-M   'P 1'
#
loop_
_entity.id
_entity.type
_entity.pdbx_description
1 polymer ?
#
loop_
_entity_poly.entity_id
_entity_poly.type
_entity_poly.pdbx_seq_one_letter_code
_entity_poly.pdbx_strand_id
1 'polypeptide(L)'
;HLQLTNAAAGAYEAFYTEVATHKTGALIALPLQFAALLNGSDCTTLDSARRCGEQLGLAYQILDDLKPYASPATLANHEDMLNRVITAPVAACGTLHTHLDPFNALVKRADLRNKAVAQCQRWLDSALAAARYEAAFLCKHSAVVVDQFISQQLTRKTSAPLQPTPAYSRWPSRARAEAV
;
A
#
# COMPACT_ATOMS: atom_id res chain seq x y z
N HIS A 1 -10.84 17.05 -3.56
CA HIS A 1 -10.76 16.93 -2.08
C HIS A 1 -12.07 16.35 -1.57
N LEU A 2 -12.14 15.01 -1.45
CA LEU A 2 -13.22 14.36 -0.70
C LEU A 2 -12.98 14.65 0.79
N GLN A 3 -13.81 15.53 1.36
CA GLN A 3 -13.89 15.71 2.80
C GLN A 3 -14.66 14.50 3.36
N LEU A 4 -13.94 13.50 3.87
CA LEU A 4 -14.51 12.39 4.64
C LEU A 4 -14.83 12.84 6.09
N THR A 5 -15.39 14.04 6.25
CA THR A 5 -15.95 14.48 7.52
C THR A 5 -17.28 13.79 7.72
N ASN A 6 -17.39 12.93 8.73
CA ASN A 6 -18.55 12.08 9.08
C ASN A 6 -18.72 10.81 8.22
N ALA A 7 -17.66 10.21 7.72
CA ALA A 7 -17.76 8.91 7.07
C ALA A 7 -18.21 7.81 8.05
N ALA A 8 -19.13 6.96 7.62
CA ALA A 8 -19.55 5.79 8.38
C ALA A 8 -18.32 4.91 8.72
N ALA A 9 -18.40 4.16 9.84
CA ALA A 9 -17.37 3.19 10.20
C ALA A 9 -17.09 2.27 8.99
N GLY A 10 -15.82 2.15 8.59
CA GLY A 10 -15.40 1.36 7.42
C GLY A 10 -15.25 2.15 6.10
N ALA A 11 -15.79 3.37 5.97
CA ALA A 11 -15.65 4.14 4.73
C ALA A 11 -14.18 4.50 4.43
N TYR A 12 -13.38 4.73 5.44
CA TYR A 12 -11.95 5.00 5.28
C TYR A 12 -11.19 3.78 4.74
N GLU A 13 -11.48 2.59 5.29
CA GLU A 13 -10.87 1.34 4.85
C GLU A 13 -11.26 1.01 3.41
N ALA A 14 -12.56 1.08 3.10
CA ALA A 14 -13.06 0.82 1.76
C ALA A 14 -12.44 1.76 0.72
N PHE A 15 -12.42 3.05 1.02
CA PHE A 15 -11.81 4.06 0.15
C PHE A 15 -10.31 3.80 -0.08
N TYR A 16 -9.56 3.55 1.01
CA TYR A 16 -8.14 3.26 0.92
C TYR A 16 -7.86 2.02 0.08
N THR A 17 -8.59 0.93 0.35
CA THR A 17 -8.45 -0.34 -0.37
C THR A 17 -8.74 -0.17 -1.85
N GLU A 18 -9.81 0.53 -2.20
CA GLU A 18 -10.18 0.82 -3.58
C GLU A 18 -9.06 1.58 -4.31
N VAL A 19 -8.58 2.68 -3.72
CA VAL A 19 -7.51 3.50 -4.32
C VAL A 19 -6.21 2.71 -4.46
N ALA A 20 -5.79 1.98 -3.42
CA ALA A 20 -4.56 1.19 -3.44
C ALA A 20 -4.62 0.06 -4.48
N THR A 21 -5.77 -0.63 -4.59
CA THR A 21 -6.00 -1.69 -5.57
C THR A 21 -5.98 -1.15 -6.99
N HIS A 22 -6.68 -0.07 -7.27
CA HIS A 22 -6.72 0.50 -8.63
C HIS A 22 -5.41 1.15 -9.06
N LYS A 23 -4.66 1.76 -8.14
CA LYS A 23 -3.40 2.43 -8.45
C LYS A 23 -2.23 1.43 -8.51
N THR A 24 -1.92 0.80 -7.40
CA THR A 24 -0.73 -0.05 -7.25
C THR A 24 -1.04 -1.50 -7.58
N GLY A 25 -2.23 -1.99 -7.20
CA GLY A 25 -2.70 -3.35 -7.48
C GLY A 25 -2.77 -3.63 -8.97
N ALA A 26 -3.37 -2.74 -9.76
CA ALA A 26 -3.48 -2.90 -11.20
C ALA A 26 -2.11 -3.01 -11.90
N LEU A 27 -1.09 -2.26 -11.43
CA LEU A 27 0.27 -2.33 -11.97
C LEU A 27 0.94 -3.68 -11.72
N ILE A 28 0.68 -4.30 -10.56
CA ILE A 28 1.24 -5.62 -10.22
C ILE A 28 0.41 -6.74 -10.85
N ALA A 29 -0.90 -6.55 -11.01
CA ALA A 29 -1.78 -7.52 -11.66
C ALA A 29 -1.46 -7.70 -13.16
N LEU A 30 -1.12 -6.61 -13.85
CA LEU A 30 -0.89 -6.61 -15.29
C LEU A 30 0.14 -7.66 -15.75
N PRO A 31 1.38 -7.72 -15.23
CA PRO A 31 2.35 -8.73 -15.65
C PRO A 31 1.91 -10.17 -15.33
N LEU A 32 1.19 -10.40 -14.23
CA LEU A 32 0.67 -11.73 -13.90
C LEU A 32 -0.41 -12.19 -14.89
N GLN A 33 -1.32 -11.28 -15.24
CA GLN A 33 -2.33 -11.57 -16.27
C GLN A 33 -1.70 -11.78 -17.65
N PHE A 34 -0.68 -11.01 -18.01
CA PHE A 34 0.06 -11.19 -19.26
C PHE A 34 0.74 -12.55 -19.31
N ALA A 35 1.40 -12.95 -18.23
CA ALA A 35 2.03 -14.28 -18.16
C ALA A 35 0.99 -15.41 -18.28
N ALA A 36 -0.16 -15.30 -17.62
CA ALA A 36 -1.24 -16.27 -17.73
C ALA A 36 -1.80 -16.33 -19.16
N LEU A 37 -2.02 -15.17 -19.80
CA LEU A 37 -2.52 -15.08 -21.18
C LEU A 37 -1.55 -15.72 -22.17
N LEU A 38 -0.26 -15.44 -22.07
CA LEU A 38 0.77 -16.02 -22.94
C LEU A 38 0.92 -17.53 -22.78
N ASN A 39 0.55 -18.08 -21.63
CA ASN A 39 0.51 -19.51 -21.38
C ASN A 39 -0.82 -20.17 -21.81
N GLY A 40 -1.72 -19.43 -22.45
CA GLY A 40 -3.00 -19.96 -22.91
C GLY A 40 -3.97 -20.33 -21.79
N SER A 41 -3.84 -19.65 -20.63
CA SER A 41 -4.68 -19.90 -19.46
C SER A 41 -6.14 -19.51 -19.74
N ASP A 42 -7.06 -20.18 -19.05
CA ASP A 42 -8.48 -19.88 -19.12
C ASP A 42 -8.86 -18.58 -18.35
N CYS A 43 -10.10 -18.16 -18.50
CA CYS A 43 -10.60 -16.93 -17.86
C CYS A 43 -10.52 -16.98 -16.32
N THR A 44 -10.67 -18.16 -15.72
CA THR A 44 -10.61 -18.32 -14.26
C THR A 44 -9.19 -18.11 -13.73
N THR A 45 -8.19 -18.64 -14.43
CA THR A 45 -6.77 -18.42 -14.12
C THR A 45 -6.37 -16.98 -14.35
N LEU A 46 -6.85 -16.33 -15.42
CA LEU A 46 -6.62 -14.90 -15.68
C LEU A 46 -7.20 -14.02 -14.55
N ASP A 47 -8.37 -14.36 -14.06
CA ASP A 47 -9.02 -13.64 -12.97
C ASP A 47 -8.31 -13.84 -11.63
N SER A 48 -7.80 -15.05 -11.36
CA SER A 48 -6.94 -15.33 -10.20
C SER A 48 -5.60 -14.59 -10.30
N ALA A 49 -5.00 -14.48 -11.48
CA ALA A 49 -3.79 -13.67 -11.70
C ALA A 49 -4.03 -12.19 -11.39
N ARG A 50 -5.18 -11.65 -11.82
CA ARG A 50 -5.60 -10.29 -11.50
C ARG A 50 -5.74 -10.10 -9.99
N ARG A 51 -6.54 -10.92 -9.33
CA ARG A 51 -6.76 -10.82 -7.87
C ARG A 51 -5.47 -11.00 -7.07
N CYS A 52 -4.61 -11.93 -7.46
CA CYS A 52 -3.28 -12.10 -6.85
C CYS A 52 -2.47 -10.81 -6.92
N GLY A 53 -2.38 -10.19 -8.09
CA GLY A 53 -1.63 -8.95 -8.30
C GLY A 53 -2.22 -7.77 -7.54
N GLU A 54 -3.55 -7.65 -7.49
CA GLU A 54 -4.26 -6.63 -6.71
C GLU A 54 -3.93 -6.73 -5.22
N GLN A 55 -3.92 -7.94 -4.66
CA GLN A 55 -3.59 -8.17 -3.25
C GLN A 55 -2.11 -7.92 -2.94
N LEU A 56 -1.20 -8.30 -3.84
CA LEU A 56 0.23 -7.96 -3.72
C LEU A 56 0.45 -6.45 -3.75
N GLY A 57 -0.25 -5.74 -4.61
CA GLY A 57 -0.17 -4.29 -4.71
C GLY A 57 -0.71 -3.58 -3.48
N LEU A 58 -1.83 -4.07 -2.93
CA LEU A 58 -2.38 -3.58 -1.67
C LEU A 58 -1.37 -3.79 -0.53
N ALA A 59 -0.78 -4.98 -0.41
CA ALA A 59 0.24 -5.29 0.59
C ALA A 59 1.47 -4.38 0.44
N TYR A 60 1.94 -4.15 -0.79
CA TYR A 60 3.05 -3.25 -1.07
C TYR A 60 2.74 -1.82 -0.64
N GLN A 61 1.55 -1.30 -0.96
CA GLN A 61 1.13 0.04 -0.60
C GLN A 61 1.02 0.21 0.92
N ILE A 62 0.46 -0.76 1.64
CA ILE A 62 0.40 -0.73 3.11
C ILE A 62 1.81 -0.65 3.71
N LEU A 63 2.76 -1.45 3.20
CA LEU A 63 4.15 -1.41 3.68
C LEU A 63 4.84 -0.07 3.40
N ASP A 64 4.55 0.53 2.26
CA ASP A 64 5.10 1.85 1.90
C ASP A 64 4.57 2.93 2.84
N ASP A 65 3.28 2.94 3.09
CA ASP A 65 2.57 3.87 3.97
C ASP A 65 2.98 3.73 5.45
N LEU A 66 3.50 2.57 5.86
CA LEU A 66 4.00 2.35 7.23
C LEU A 66 5.39 2.93 7.49
N LYS A 67 6.19 3.21 6.44
CA LYS A 67 7.57 3.68 6.60
C LYS A 67 7.71 4.93 7.46
N PRO A 68 6.90 6.00 7.30
CA PRO A 68 7.02 7.21 8.12
C PRO A 68 6.78 6.96 9.60
N TYR A 69 6.04 5.92 9.94
CA TYR A 69 5.66 5.59 11.32
C TYR A 69 6.79 4.90 12.12
N ALA A 70 7.86 4.47 11.45
CA ALA A 70 9.08 4.02 12.12
C ALA A 70 9.86 5.16 12.81
N SER A 71 9.63 6.43 12.36
CA SER A 71 10.25 7.63 12.95
C SER A 71 9.19 8.65 13.34
N PRO A 72 8.45 8.42 14.44
CA PRO A 72 7.30 9.25 14.82
C PRO A 72 7.62 10.74 15.01
N ALA A 73 8.87 11.09 15.35
CA ALA A 73 9.31 12.48 15.52
C ALA A 73 9.21 13.31 14.23
N THR A 74 9.32 12.69 13.08
CA THR A 74 9.26 13.36 11.76
C THR A 74 7.88 13.26 11.11
N LEU A 75 6.96 12.49 11.70
CA LEU A 75 5.66 12.21 11.12
C LEU A 75 4.84 13.45 10.81
N ALA A 76 4.86 14.45 11.71
CA ALA A 76 4.10 15.70 11.53
C ALA A 76 4.54 16.50 10.29
N ASN A 77 5.80 16.35 9.87
CA ASN A 77 6.39 17.04 8.72
C ASN A 77 6.43 16.16 7.47
N HIS A 78 5.89 14.95 7.53
CA HIS A 78 5.82 14.06 6.37
C HIS A 78 4.84 14.61 5.34
N GLU A 79 5.19 14.53 4.06
CA GLU A 79 4.43 15.12 2.96
C GLU A 79 2.97 14.65 2.95
N ASP A 80 2.72 13.36 3.17
CA ASP A 80 1.36 12.81 3.19
C ASP A 80 0.52 13.39 4.34
N MET A 81 1.14 13.65 5.50
CA MET A 81 0.44 14.27 6.63
C MET A 81 0.13 15.73 6.36
N LEU A 82 1.07 16.47 5.77
CA LEU A 82 0.90 17.88 5.40
C LEU A 82 -0.18 18.05 4.32
N ASN A 83 -0.17 17.18 3.32
CA ASN A 83 -1.13 17.19 2.20
C ASN A 83 -2.44 16.46 2.53
N ARG A 84 -2.59 15.94 3.74
CA ARG A 84 -3.77 15.19 4.20
C ARG A 84 -4.14 14.04 3.26
N VAL A 85 -3.13 13.27 2.84
CA VAL A 85 -3.31 12.07 2.02
C VAL A 85 -3.79 10.91 2.91
N ILE A 86 -4.83 10.21 2.48
CA ILE A 86 -5.35 9.03 3.19
C ILE A 86 -4.43 7.85 2.91
N THR A 87 -3.45 7.64 3.81
CA THR A 87 -2.57 6.47 3.84
C THR A 87 -3.19 5.35 4.68
N ALA A 88 -2.62 4.14 4.65
CA ALA A 88 -3.13 3.00 5.43
C ALA A 88 -3.32 3.33 6.93
N PRO A 89 -2.35 3.92 7.64
CA PRO A 89 -2.55 4.26 9.05
C PRO A 89 -3.60 5.36 9.28
N VAL A 90 -3.75 6.31 8.35
CA VAL A 90 -4.82 7.32 8.41
C VAL A 90 -6.18 6.66 8.24
N ALA A 91 -6.33 5.76 7.28
CA ALA A 91 -7.55 4.99 7.08
C ALA A 91 -7.88 4.11 8.29
N ALA A 92 -6.89 3.40 8.84
CA ALA A 92 -7.05 2.59 10.03
C ALA A 92 -7.49 3.41 11.25
N CYS A 93 -6.89 4.59 11.47
CA CYS A 93 -7.27 5.49 12.55
C CYS A 93 -8.71 6.02 12.36
N GLY A 94 -9.07 6.42 11.14
CA GLY A 94 -10.43 6.89 10.82
C GLY A 94 -11.49 5.82 11.00
N THR A 95 -11.19 4.57 10.65
CA THR A 95 -12.08 3.42 10.86
C THR A 95 -12.28 3.09 12.35
N LEU A 96 -11.21 3.14 13.15
CA LEU A 96 -11.25 2.85 14.58
C LEU A 96 -11.87 3.99 15.41
N HIS A 97 -11.78 5.24 14.94
CA HIS A 97 -12.14 6.44 15.70
C HIS A 97 -12.81 7.49 14.80
N THR A 98 -14.05 7.23 14.41
CA THR A 98 -14.83 8.03 13.44
C THR A 98 -15.09 9.49 13.86
N HIS A 99 -14.94 9.82 15.15
CA HIS A 99 -15.19 11.16 15.66
C HIS A 99 -13.92 12.03 15.79
N LEU A 100 -12.75 11.48 15.44
CA LEU A 100 -11.47 12.17 15.52
C LEU A 100 -10.98 12.59 14.14
N ASP A 101 -10.25 13.69 14.06
CA ASP A 101 -9.41 13.97 12.92
C ASP A 101 -8.21 12.98 12.93
N PRO A 102 -8.15 11.99 12.03
CA PRO A 102 -7.14 10.94 12.08
C PRO A 102 -5.72 11.48 11.92
N PHE A 103 -5.52 12.57 11.18
CA PHE A 103 -4.21 13.18 10.97
C PHE A 103 -3.65 13.76 12.27
N ASN A 104 -4.43 14.57 12.96
CA ASN A 104 -4.04 15.12 14.26
C ASN A 104 -3.89 14.03 15.32
N ALA A 105 -4.78 13.03 15.33
CA ALA A 105 -4.74 11.94 16.28
C ALA A 105 -3.44 11.13 16.14
N LEU A 106 -3.03 10.77 14.92
CA LEU A 106 -1.81 9.99 14.67
C LEU A 106 -0.53 10.75 15.04
N VAL A 107 -0.50 12.06 14.87
CA VAL A 107 0.66 12.88 15.27
C VAL A 107 0.74 13.00 16.80
N LYS A 108 -0.38 13.34 17.46
CA LYS A 108 -0.38 13.74 18.87
C LYS A 108 -0.52 12.57 19.85
N ARG A 109 -1.11 11.45 19.43
CA ARG A 109 -1.50 10.34 20.32
C ARG A 109 -0.80 9.04 19.94
N ALA A 110 0.21 8.68 20.73
CA ALA A 110 1.00 7.46 20.52
C ALA A 110 0.16 6.18 20.64
N ASP A 111 -0.83 6.15 21.54
CA ASP A 111 -1.75 5.02 21.72
C ASP A 111 -2.58 4.75 20.46
N LEU A 112 -3.12 5.80 19.82
CA LEU A 112 -3.90 5.68 18.58
C LEU A 112 -3.01 5.32 17.40
N ARG A 113 -1.83 5.91 17.32
CA ARG A 113 -0.83 5.58 16.30
C ARG A 113 -0.47 4.10 16.35
N ASN A 114 -0.18 3.56 17.54
CA ASN A 114 0.16 2.15 17.71
C ASN A 114 -1.01 1.22 17.32
N LYS A 115 -2.25 1.59 17.68
CA LYS A 115 -3.45 0.84 17.27
C LYS A 115 -3.65 0.87 15.74
N ALA A 116 -3.46 2.01 15.11
CA ALA A 116 -3.56 2.13 13.66
C ALA A 116 -2.49 1.31 12.92
N VAL A 117 -1.24 1.35 13.39
CA VAL A 117 -0.15 0.53 12.85
C VAL A 117 -0.46 -0.97 13.01
N ALA A 118 -0.95 -1.39 14.18
CA ALA A 118 -1.35 -2.78 14.41
C ALA A 118 -2.52 -3.21 13.50
N GLN A 119 -3.46 -2.31 13.19
CA GLN A 119 -4.52 -2.58 12.23
C GLN A 119 -3.97 -2.73 10.81
N CYS A 120 -3.06 -1.87 10.39
CA CYS A 120 -2.39 -1.99 9.10
C CYS A 120 -1.63 -3.31 8.96
N GLN A 121 -1.01 -3.80 10.04
CA GLN A 121 -0.35 -5.10 10.03
C GLN A 121 -1.35 -6.24 9.77
N ARG A 122 -2.54 -6.19 10.40
CA ARG A 122 -3.60 -7.19 10.12
C ARG A 122 -4.09 -7.13 8.67
N TRP A 123 -4.25 -5.93 8.11
CA TRP A 123 -4.61 -5.78 6.69
C TRP A 123 -3.52 -6.33 5.75
N LEU A 124 -2.25 -6.05 6.08
CA LEU A 124 -1.10 -6.60 5.35
C LEU A 124 -1.11 -8.13 5.35
N ASP A 125 -1.25 -8.75 6.54
CA ASP A 125 -1.26 -10.19 6.67
C ASP A 125 -2.44 -10.83 5.90
N SER A 126 -3.60 -10.18 5.93
CA SER A 126 -4.79 -10.60 5.17
C SER A 126 -4.55 -10.50 3.65
N ALA A 127 -3.99 -9.41 3.17
CA ALA A 127 -3.69 -9.22 1.75
C ALA A 127 -2.65 -10.24 1.26
N LEU A 128 -1.60 -10.51 2.05
CA LEU A 128 -0.59 -11.54 1.71
C LEU A 128 -1.18 -12.95 1.70
N ALA A 129 -2.07 -13.27 2.63
CA ALA A 129 -2.77 -14.56 2.66
C ALA A 129 -3.69 -14.71 1.42
N ALA A 130 -4.43 -13.67 1.07
CA ALA A 130 -5.28 -13.66 -0.12
C ALA A 130 -4.45 -13.79 -1.42
N ALA A 131 -3.32 -13.10 -1.51
CA ALA A 131 -2.41 -13.24 -2.66
C ALA A 131 -1.89 -14.67 -2.83
N ARG A 132 -1.49 -15.32 -1.73
CA ARG A 132 -1.05 -16.74 -1.77
C ARG A 132 -2.19 -17.67 -2.16
N TYR A 133 -3.39 -17.44 -1.66
CA TYR A 133 -4.57 -18.21 -2.04
C TYR A 133 -4.83 -18.13 -3.54
N GLU A 134 -4.85 -16.94 -4.11
CA GLU A 134 -5.06 -16.76 -5.55
C GLU A 134 -3.89 -17.33 -6.38
N ALA A 135 -2.65 -17.21 -5.89
CA ALA A 135 -1.48 -17.78 -6.55
C ALA A 135 -1.54 -19.31 -6.68
N ALA A 136 -2.26 -20.00 -5.79
CA ALA A 136 -2.42 -21.46 -5.86
C ALA A 136 -3.22 -21.93 -7.10
N PHE A 137 -4.01 -21.05 -7.70
CA PHE A 137 -4.74 -21.32 -8.95
C PHE A 137 -3.93 -21.00 -10.21
N LEU A 138 -2.74 -20.42 -10.06
CA LEU A 138 -1.80 -20.20 -11.13
C LEU A 138 -0.96 -21.47 -11.36
N CYS A 139 -0.11 -21.49 -12.40
CA CYS A 139 0.81 -22.59 -12.56
C CYS A 139 1.79 -22.68 -11.37
N LYS A 140 2.30 -23.88 -11.10
CA LYS A 140 3.23 -24.12 -9.97
C LYS A 140 4.42 -23.17 -9.95
N HIS A 141 4.95 -22.82 -11.12
CA HIS A 141 6.07 -21.89 -11.23
C HIS A 141 5.67 -20.48 -10.77
N SER A 142 4.52 -19.99 -11.18
CA SER A 142 4.00 -18.68 -10.76
C SER A 142 3.76 -18.60 -9.26
N ALA A 143 3.22 -19.65 -8.65
CA ALA A 143 3.02 -19.71 -7.21
C ALA A 143 4.34 -19.61 -6.44
N VAL A 144 5.39 -20.28 -6.89
CA VAL A 144 6.75 -20.18 -6.31
C VAL A 144 7.31 -18.76 -6.44
N VAL A 145 7.17 -18.15 -7.61
CA VAL A 145 7.62 -16.75 -7.84
C VAL A 145 6.90 -15.77 -6.93
N VAL A 146 5.58 -15.90 -6.76
CA VAL A 146 4.79 -15.08 -5.84
C VAL A 146 5.27 -15.24 -4.40
N ASP A 147 5.50 -16.47 -3.94
CA ASP A 147 6.01 -16.74 -2.59
C ASP A 147 7.42 -16.16 -2.37
N GLN A 148 8.29 -16.27 -3.36
CA GLN A 148 9.62 -15.65 -3.33
C GLN A 148 9.52 -14.12 -3.28
N PHE A 149 8.65 -13.52 -4.07
CA PHE A 149 8.40 -12.08 -4.06
C PHE A 149 7.93 -11.60 -2.68
N ILE A 150 6.94 -12.28 -2.10
CA ILE A 150 6.44 -11.98 -0.75
C ILE A 150 7.60 -12.06 0.25
N SER A 151 8.35 -13.17 0.25
CA SER A 151 9.42 -13.41 1.22
C SER A 151 10.59 -12.45 1.07
N GLN A 152 10.97 -12.07 -0.15
CA GLN A 152 12.14 -11.25 -0.40
C GLN A 152 11.86 -9.75 -0.37
N GLN A 153 10.71 -9.32 -0.89
CA GLN A 153 10.41 -7.90 -1.08
C GLN A 153 9.49 -7.33 0.01
N LEU A 154 8.56 -8.13 0.50
CA LEU A 154 7.53 -7.65 1.42
C LEU A 154 7.89 -7.96 2.89
N THR A 155 8.44 -9.14 3.20
CA THR A 155 8.83 -9.47 4.59
C THR A 155 10.18 -8.91 5.00
N ARG A 156 11.16 -8.74 4.09
CA ARG A 156 12.45 -8.10 4.42
C ARG A 156 12.32 -6.63 4.80
N LYS A 157 11.32 -5.93 4.27
CA LYS A 157 11.08 -4.51 4.62
C LYS A 157 10.58 -4.32 6.05
N THR A 158 10.03 -5.35 6.67
CA THR A 158 9.56 -5.30 8.07
C THR A 158 10.66 -5.56 9.09
N SER A 159 11.77 -6.18 8.71
CA SER A 159 12.86 -6.60 9.61
C SER A 159 14.15 -5.76 9.52
N ALA A 160 14.28 -4.86 8.55
CA ALA A 160 15.44 -3.98 8.45
C ALA A 160 15.21 -2.68 9.22
N PRO A 161 16.15 -2.21 10.08
CA PRO A 161 16.14 -0.83 10.52
C PRO A 161 16.22 0.06 9.29
N LEU A 162 15.27 0.98 9.13
CA LEU A 162 15.14 1.87 7.99
C LEU A 162 16.44 2.68 7.82
N GLN A 163 17.24 2.33 6.84
CA GLN A 163 18.31 3.22 6.41
C GLN A 163 17.69 4.44 5.75
N PRO A 164 18.18 5.67 6.05
CA PRO A 164 17.70 6.86 5.38
C PRO A 164 17.91 6.70 3.87
N THR A 165 16.85 6.80 3.10
CA THR A 165 16.91 6.82 1.64
C THR A 165 17.85 7.95 1.21
N PRO A 166 18.83 7.70 0.32
CA PRO A 166 19.63 8.78 -0.24
C PRO A 166 18.67 9.79 -0.88
N ALA A 167 18.85 11.06 -0.52
CA ALA A 167 18.08 12.16 -1.08
C ALA A 167 18.14 12.06 -2.60
N TYR A 168 16.98 11.92 -3.24
CA TYR A 168 16.88 12.02 -4.70
C TYR A 168 17.47 13.35 -5.12
N SER A 169 18.64 13.30 -5.78
CA SER A 169 19.26 14.46 -6.37
C SER A 169 18.25 15.11 -7.33
N ARG A 170 18.04 16.39 -7.11
CA ARG A 170 17.12 17.24 -7.86
C ARG A 170 17.18 16.93 -9.35
N TRP A 171 16.01 16.65 -9.94
CA TRP A 171 15.83 16.66 -11.38
C TRP A 171 16.34 18.01 -11.91
N PRO A 172 17.19 18.05 -12.96
CA PRO A 172 17.69 19.31 -13.48
C PRO A 172 16.52 20.15 -13.96
N SER A 173 16.38 21.36 -13.38
CA SER A 173 15.42 22.36 -13.85
C SER A 173 15.69 22.64 -15.33
N ARG A 174 14.67 22.46 -16.17
CA ARG A 174 14.72 22.88 -17.57
C ARG A 174 15.08 24.37 -17.61
N ALA A 175 16.28 24.66 -18.12
CA ALA A 175 16.65 26.00 -18.52
C ALA A 175 15.61 26.50 -19.55
N ARG A 176 15.01 27.65 -19.31
CA ARG A 176 14.21 28.37 -20.29
C ARG A 176 15.12 28.66 -21.48
N ALA A 177 14.77 28.12 -22.64
CA ALA A 177 15.29 28.62 -23.90
C ALA A 177 14.63 29.99 -24.12
N GLU A 178 15.40 31.05 -23.91
CA GLU A 178 15.05 32.38 -24.42
C GLU A 178 15.24 32.35 -25.94
N ALA A 179 14.15 32.62 -26.66
CA ALA A 179 14.15 32.86 -28.07
C ALA A 179 14.65 34.30 -28.35
N VAL A 180 15.63 34.40 -29.25
CA VAL A 180 15.90 35.59 -30.03
C VAL A 180 15.16 35.43 -31.34
#